data_9a695d07d8616abd7ef93d1893514e7e
#
_entry.id   9a695d07d8616abd7ef93d1893514e7e
#
_cell.length_a   1.000
_cell.length_b   1.000
_cell.length_c   1.000
_cell.angle_alpha   90.00
_cell.angle_beta   90.00
_cell.angle_gamma   90.00
#
_symmetry.space_group_name_H-M   'P 1'
#
loop_
_entity.id
_entity.type
_entity.pdbx_description
1 polymer ?
#
loop_
_entity_poly.entity_id
_entity_poly.type
_entity_poly.pdbx_seq_one_letter_code
_entity_poly.pdbx_strand_id
1 'polypeptide(L)'
;MKFLPSLEEVKKIAHEQIYNVLPVSTEMLSDFTTPIEVMRVLKNVSSHCFMLESAQADEKWGRYTFIGFEPKMEITCIDGILNLGDITVNTNQPSKYLRQILANYKSPRFDYLPSFTGGLVGYFSYDYITYSEPSAKRETENNEAFKDVDLMLFDKVIAFDSVKQKIILMANIHLENYEVEYNRAVNELKQLAELLHNGEKIKEKSGKLLGDVKPYFNKEQYCEMVEKAKNYIREGDIFQIVLSNRLSANFEGSLFNTYRVLRTLNPSPYMFYFSGTDVEVAGASPETLVKLENGVLRTFPLAGTRPRGKTEEEDKLLEKELLADEKELAEHNMLVDLGRNDLGRISKFGTVEVEKLHSIERYSHVMHIGSTVRGIIREDKDALDAIEAVLPAGTLSGAPKIRACQLIGELENNKRGIYGGAIGYIDFTGNMDTCIAIRIAYKKNGKVFVRSGAGIVADSVPEKEFEECLNKAKSCLKALEIAQEVD
;
A
#
# COMPACT_ATOMS: atom_id res chain seq x y z
N MET A 1 -27.83 16.14 -12.87
CA MET A 1 -26.91 15.00 -12.77
C MET A 1 -27.54 13.77 -13.42
N LYS A 2 -26.76 13.00 -14.20
CA LYS A 2 -27.17 11.68 -14.73
C LYS A 2 -26.61 10.61 -13.81
N PHE A 3 -27.44 9.63 -13.43
CA PHE A 3 -27.02 8.50 -12.61
C PHE A 3 -26.94 7.23 -13.44
N LEU A 4 -25.89 6.44 -13.24
CA LEU A 4 -25.63 5.17 -13.91
C LEU A 4 -25.27 4.09 -12.90
N PRO A 5 -25.77 2.83 -13.09
CA PRO A 5 -26.78 2.47 -14.08
C PRO A 5 -28.16 3.09 -13.74
N SER A 6 -29.08 3.03 -14.70
CA SER A 6 -30.48 3.43 -14.44
C SER A 6 -31.19 2.43 -13.52
N LEU A 7 -32.28 2.84 -12.87
CA LEU A 7 -33.06 1.95 -11.99
C LEU A 7 -33.55 0.68 -12.74
N GLU A 8 -33.91 0.81 -14.02
CA GLU A 8 -34.32 -0.31 -14.88
C GLU A 8 -33.16 -1.32 -15.11
N GLU A 9 -31.93 -0.83 -15.27
CA GLU A 9 -30.76 -1.67 -15.40
C GLU A 9 -30.41 -2.33 -14.06
N VAL A 10 -30.51 -1.60 -12.95
CA VAL A 10 -30.33 -2.15 -11.59
C VAL A 10 -31.31 -3.29 -11.34
N LYS A 11 -32.60 -3.11 -11.70
CA LYS A 11 -33.63 -4.13 -11.58
C LYS A 11 -33.26 -5.41 -12.33
N LYS A 12 -32.76 -5.29 -13.55
CA LYS A 12 -32.34 -6.46 -14.35
C LYS A 12 -31.21 -7.21 -13.65
N ILE A 13 -30.18 -6.51 -13.19
CA ILE A 13 -29.04 -7.12 -12.50
C ILE A 13 -29.46 -7.76 -11.16
N ALA A 14 -30.36 -7.12 -10.41
CA ALA A 14 -30.89 -7.67 -9.16
C ALA A 14 -31.63 -9.01 -9.37
N HIS A 15 -32.39 -9.13 -10.47
CA HIS A 15 -33.09 -10.36 -10.81
C HIS A 15 -32.17 -11.54 -11.19
N GLU A 16 -30.92 -11.30 -11.61
CA GLU A 16 -29.95 -12.36 -11.91
C GLU A 16 -29.43 -13.07 -10.65
N GLN A 17 -29.52 -12.45 -9.48
CA GLN A 17 -29.10 -12.98 -8.17
C GLN A 17 -27.63 -13.45 -8.13
N ILE A 18 -26.77 -12.83 -8.95
CA ILE A 18 -25.32 -13.13 -9.04
C ILE A 18 -24.53 -12.25 -8.08
N TYR A 19 -25.03 -11.03 -7.83
CA TYR A 19 -24.37 -9.98 -7.08
C TYR A 19 -25.17 -9.58 -5.83
N ASN A 20 -24.47 -9.05 -4.82
CA ASN A 20 -25.08 -8.58 -3.58
C ASN A 20 -25.23 -7.05 -3.56
N VAL A 21 -24.24 -6.37 -4.17
CA VAL A 21 -24.18 -4.91 -4.25
C VAL A 21 -23.91 -4.46 -5.68
N LEU A 22 -24.10 -3.16 -5.89
CA LEU A 22 -23.87 -2.52 -7.19
C LEU A 22 -23.56 -1.04 -6.98
N PRO A 23 -22.51 -0.48 -7.66
CA PRO A 23 -22.19 0.94 -7.59
C PRO A 23 -23.17 1.76 -8.46
N VAL A 24 -23.88 2.69 -7.83
CA VAL A 24 -24.57 3.80 -8.52
C VAL A 24 -23.58 4.96 -8.59
N SER A 25 -23.46 5.57 -9.75
CA SER A 25 -22.47 6.62 -10.01
C SER A 25 -23.04 7.84 -10.69
N THR A 26 -22.37 8.98 -10.53
CA THR A 26 -22.59 10.21 -11.29
C THR A 26 -21.26 10.90 -11.57
N GLU A 27 -21.20 11.70 -12.62
CA GLU A 27 -20.00 12.46 -13.00
C GLU A 27 -20.23 13.96 -12.87
N MET A 28 -19.17 14.69 -12.52
CA MET A 28 -19.10 16.14 -12.55
C MET A 28 -17.72 16.59 -13.07
N LEU A 29 -17.59 17.83 -13.52
CA LEU A 29 -16.30 18.39 -13.92
C LEU A 29 -15.39 18.61 -12.71
N SER A 30 -14.09 18.47 -12.86
CA SER A 30 -13.11 18.63 -11.79
C SER A 30 -12.44 20.00 -11.74
N ASP A 31 -12.88 20.95 -12.58
CA ASP A 31 -12.27 22.27 -12.79
C ASP A 31 -12.43 23.25 -11.61
N PHE A 32 -13.24 22.91 -10.60
CA PHE A 32 -13.50 23.77 -9.43
C PHE A 32 -12.73 23.34 -8.18
N THR A 33 -12.09 22.16 -8.14
CA THR A 33 -11.43 21.65 -6.95
C THR A 33 -10.28 20.68 -7.28
N THR A 34 -9.48 20.33 -6.27
CA THR A 34 -8.39 19.36 -6.37
C THR A 34 -8.58 18.22 -5.35
N PRO A 35 -7.93 17.05 -5.54
CA PRO A 35 -7.98 15.96 -4.54
C PRO A 35 -7.59 16.42 -3.12
N ILE A 36 -6.60 17.30 -2.99
CA ILE A 36 -6.17 17.85 -1.70
C ILE A 36 -7.25 18.70 -1.04
N GLU A 37 -7.92 19.54 -1.84
CA GLU A 37 -9.01 20.38 -1.33
C GLU A 37 -10.23 19.54 -0.91
N VAL A 38 -10.55 18.51 -1.69
CA VAL A 38 -11.60 17.53 -1.34
C VAL A 38 -11.25 16.82 -0.02
N MET A 39 -10.01 16.37 0.17
CA MET A 39 -9.58 15.79 1.44
C MET A 39 -9.77 16.73 2.62
N ARG A 40 -9.48 18.03 2.46
CA ARG A 40 -9.70 19.03 3.51
C ARG A 40 -11.18 19.16 3.88
N VAL A 41 -12.08 19.08 2.91
CA VAL A 41 -13.52 19.09 3.18
C VAL A 41 -13.95 17.81 3.91
N LEU A 42 -13.51 16.65 3.43
CA LEU A 42 -13.90 15.36 3.99
C LEU A 42 -13.34 15.13 5.40
N LYS A 43 -12.12 15.57 5.68
CA LYS A 43 -11.53 15.52 7.02
C LYS A 43 -12.25 16.42 8.04
N ASN A 44 -13.02 17.39 7.59
CA ASN A 44 -13.87 18.20 8.48
C ASN A 44 -15.12 17.45 8.93
N VAL A 45 -15.58 16.45 8.16
CA VAL A 45 -16.78 15.66 8.45
C VAL A 45 -16.48 14.24 8.91
N SER A 46 -15.28 13.71 8.67
CA SER A 46 -14.88 12.36 9.06
C SER A 46 -13.42 12.32 9.54
N SER A 47 -13.19 11.62 10.65
CA SER A 47 -11.84 11.31 11.13
C SER A 47 -11.20 10.15 10.35
N HIS A 48 -12.00 9.36 9.62
CA HIS A 48 -11.59 8.22 8.83
C HIS A 48 -11.67 8.56 7.35
N CYS A 49 -10.52 8.84 6.76
CA CYS A 49 -10.40 9.20 5.36
C CYS A 49 -9.22 8.47 4.73
N PHE A 50 -9.29 8.23 3.43
CA PHE A 50 -8.12 7.81 2.65
C PHE A 50 -8.02 8.61 1.35
N MET A 51 -6.80 8.68 0.82
CA MET A 51 -6.50 9.08 -0.54
C MET A 51 -5.41 8.16 -1.09
N LEU A 52 -5.68 7.58 -2.26
CA LEU A 52 -4.76 6.75 -3.03
C LEU A 52 -4.59 7.38 -4.40
N GLU A 53 -3.36 7.70 -4.77
CA GLU A 53 -3.05 8.30 -6.07
C GLU A 53 -1.71 7.78 -6.61
N SER A 54 -1.41 8.07 -7.87
CA SER A 54 -0.11 7.83 -8.47
C SER A 54 0.45 9.14 -9.02
N ALA A 55 1.73 9.36 -8.78
CA ALA A 55 2.44 10.52 -9.35
C ALA A 55 2.93 10.28 -10.79
N GLN A 56 2.83 9.06 -11.31
CA GLN A 56 3.16 8.76 -12.69
C GLN A 56 1.98 9.18 -13.58
N ALA A 57 2.23 10.15 -14.47
CA ALA A 57 1.24 10.63 -15.46
C ALA A 57 1.09 9.67 -16.65
N ASP A 58 0.97 8.37 -16.40
CA ASP A 58 0.72 7.35 -17.43
C ASP A 58 -0.76 6.97 -17.42
N GLU A 59 -1.39 6.85 -18.60
CA GLU A 59 -2.78 6.42 -18.74
C GLU A 59 -3.11 5.09 -18.04
N LYS A 60 -2.11 4.25 -17.82
CA LYS A 60 -2.27 2.95 -17.17
C LYS A 60 -2.17 2.99 -15.63
N TRP A 61 -1.34 3.87 -15.06
CA TRP A 61 -1.02 3.85 -13.62
C TRP A 61 -1.49 5.09 -12.87
N GLY A 62 -1.44 6.27 -13.49
CA GLY A 62 -1.69 7.56 -12.86
C GLY A 62 -3.02 8.22 -13.19
N ARG A 63 -3.95 7.48 -13.79
CA ARG A 63 -5.20 8.05 -14.27
C ARG A 63 -6.15 8.50 -13.17
N TYR A 64 -6.26 7.71 -12.09
CA TYR A 64 -7.24 7.93 -11.03
C TYR A 64 -6.60 8.28 -9.71
N THR A 65 -7.22 9.26 -8.99
CA THR A 65 -7.04 9.46 -7.56
C THR A 65 -8.31 9.01 -6.86
N PHE A 66 -8.21 8.05 -5.95
CA PHE A 66 -9.32 7.54 -5.16
C PHE A 66 -9.35 8.17 -3.78
N ILE A 67 -10.52 8.60 -3.33
CA ILE A 67 -10.75 9.19 -2.03
C ILE A 67 -11.99 8.55 -1.40
N GLY A 68 -11.92 8.25 -0.11
CA GLY A 68 -13.05 7.77 0.66
C GLY A 68 -13.07 8.36 2.06
N PHE A 69 -14.24 8.34 2.67
CA PHE A 69 -14.51 8.84 4.00
C PHE A 69 -15.71 8.11 4.61
N GLU A 70 -15.87 8.21 5.92
CA GLU A 70 -16.97 7.54 6.65
C GLU A 70 -17.11 6.06 6.28
N PRO A 71 -16.12 5.21 6.64
CA PRO A 71 -16.23 3.78 6.37
C PRO A 71 -17.43 3.17 7.09
N LYS A 72 -18.01 2.14 6.49
CA LYS A 72 -19.07 1.34 7.12
C LYS A 72 -18.58 0.54 8.33
N MET A 73 -17.29 0.19 8.31
CA MET A 73 -16.68 -0.63 9.35
C MET A 73 -15.17 -0.42 9.35
N GLU A 74 -14.57 -0.36 10.52
CA GLU A 74 -13.14 -0.54 10.72
C GLU A 74 -12.88 -2.00 11.13
N ILE A 75 -11.86 -2.62 10.55
CA ILE A 75 -11.47 -4.01 10.78
C ILE A 75 -10.02 -4.02 11.24
N THR A 76 -9.78 -4.45 12.48
CA THR A 76 -8.43 -4.44 13.04
C THR A 76 -8.06 -5.79 13.62
N CYS A 77 -6.79 -6.18 13.52
CA CYS A 77 -6.28 -7.39 14.15
C CYS A 77 -4.95 -7.11 14.85
N ILE A 78 -4.81 -7.58 16.08
CA ILE A 78 -3.55 -7.56 16.86
C ILE A 78 -3.41 -8.91 17.54
N ASP A 79 -2.33 -9.64 17.24
CA ASP A 79 -1.99 -10.92 17.89
C ASP A 79 -3.17 -11.92 17.93
N GLY A 80 -3.95 -11.97 16.84
CA GLY A 80 -5.09 -12.86 16.68
C GLY A 80 -6.40 -12.35 17.30
N ILE A 81 -6.41 -11.19 17.93
CA ILE A 81 -7.62 -10.51 18.37
C ILE A 81 -8.13 -9.67 17.20
N LEU A 82 -9.18 -10.14 16.54
CA LEU A 82 -9.82 -9.52 15.38
C LEU A 82 -11.06 -8.76 15.82
N ASN A 83 -11.12 -7.44 15.52
CA ASN A 83 -12.29 -6.60 15.72
C ASN A 83 -12.95 -6.30 14.36
N LEU A 84 -14.26 -6.50 14.28
CA LEU A 84 -15.09 -6.28 13.11
C LEU A 84 -16.20 -5.29 13.52
N GLY A 85 -15.91 -3.99 13.52
CA GLY A 85 -16.75 -2.99 14.18
C GLY A 85 -16.87 -3.31 15.66
N ASP A 86 -18.09 -3.59 16.13
CA ASP A 86 -18.39 -3.90 17.56
C ASP A 86 -18.16 -5.38 17.94
N ILE A 87 -17.79 -6.24 16.98
CA ILE A 87 -17.62 -7.68 17.21
C ILE A 87 -16.12 -7.99 17.37
N THR A 88 -15.77 -8.66 18.47
CA THR A 88 -14.40 -9.13 18.73
C THR A 88 -14.33 -10.65 18.65
N VAL A 89 -13.35 -11.17 17.91
CA VAL A 89 -13.13 -12.62 17.71
C VAL A 89 -11.65 -12.96 17.90
N ASN A 90 -11.36 -14.06 18.61
CA ASN A 90 -10.01 -14.64 18.63
C ASN A 90 -9.84 -15.58 17.45
N THR A 91 -8.82 -15.35 16.61
CA THR A 91 -8.58 -16.16 15.42
C THR A 91 -7.12 -16.18 15.02
N ASN A 92 -6.69 -17.31 14.48
CA ASN A 92 -5.40 -17.43 13.78
C ASN A 92 -5.57 -17.36 12.25
N GLN A 93 -6.78 -17.05 11.76
CA GLN A 93 -7.11 -16.94 10.35
C GLN A 93 -7.96 -15.69 10.08
N PRO A 94 -7.40 -14.47 10.19
CA PRO A 94 -8.14 -13.23 9.94
C PRO A 94 -8.77 -13.19 8.53
N SER A 95 -8.08 -13.72 7.52
CA SER A 95 -8.56 -13.77 6.13
C SER A 95 -9.90 -14.49 5.97
N LYS A 96 -10.20 -15.49 6.81
CA LYS A 96 -11.51 -16.17 6.78
C LYS A 96 -12.66 -15.19 7.01
N TYR A 97 -12.52 -14.30 7.99
CA TYR A 97 -13.54 -13.31 8.32
C TYR A 97 -13.61 -12.18 7.27
N LEU A 98 -12.45 -11.77 6.74
CA LEU A 98 -12.41 -10.81 5.64
C LEU A 98 -13.14 -11.34 4.40
N ARG A 99 -12.97 -12.65 4.07
CA ARG A 99 -13.71 -13.31 2.98
C ARG A 99 -15.22 -13.29 3.22
N GLN A 100 -15.66 -13.53 4.45
CA GLN A 100 -17.08 -13.48 4.81
C GLN A 100 -17.66 -12.07 4.61
N ILE A 101 -16.90 -11.03 4.96
CA ILE A 101 -17.31 -9.64 4.72
C ILE A 101 -17.41 -9.38 3.21
N LEU A 102 -16.33 -9.66 2.45
CA LEU A 102 -16.31 -9.43 1.01
C LEU A 102 -17.37 -10.23 0.25
N ALA A 103 -17.74 -11.43 0.73
CA ALA A 103 -18.79 -12.24 0.13
C ALA A 103 -20.17 -11.53 0.17
N ASN A 104 -20.41 -10.66 1.15
CA ASN A 104 -21.64 -9.87 1.23
C ASN A 104 -21.65 -8.63 0.33
N TYR A 105 -20.51 -8.33 -0.34
CA TYR A 105 -20.32 -7.15 -1.18
C TYR A 105 -19.94 -7.49 -2.62
N LYS A 106 -20.25 -8.70 -3.10
CA LYS A 106 -19.97 -9.10 -4.47
C LYS A 106 -20.66 -8.17 -5.47
N SER A 107 -19.86 -7.48 -6.31
CA SER A 107 -20.31 -6.43 -7.24
C SER A 107 -20.03 -6.77 -8.70
N PRO A 108 -20.90 -6.36 -9.65
CA PRO A 108 -20.56 -6.41 -11.07
C PRO A 108 -19.50 -5.34 -11.42
N ARG A 109 -18.77 -5.59 -12.49
CA ARG A 109 -17.87 -4.61 -13.08
C ARG A 109 -18.58 -3.85 -14.21
N PHE A 110 -18.29 -2.54 -14.28
CA PHE A 110 -18.74 -1.67 -15.37
C PHE A 110 -17.53 -1.02 -16.05
N ASP A 111 -17.42 -1.13 -17.38
CA ASP A 111 -16.28 -0.60 -18.14
C ASP A 111 -16.19 0.93 -18.14
N TYR A 112 -17.28 1.61 -17.81
CA TYR A 112 -17.31 3.07 -17.67
C TYR A 112 -16.86 3.57 -16.28
N LEU A 113 -16.68 2.66 -15.30
CA LEU A 113 -16.19 2.98 -13.97
C LEU A 113 -14.70 2.66 -13.81
N PRO A 114 -14.01 3.29 -12.84
CA PRO A 114 -12.64 2.97 -12.52
C PRO A 114 -12.50 1.57 -11.91
N SER A 115 -11.24 1.12 -11.73
CA SER A 115 -10.91 -0.20 -11.18
C SER A 115 -11.30 -0.39 -9.72
N PHE A 116 -11.50 0.71 -8.98
CA PHE A 116 -11.92 0.70 -7.59
C PHE A 116 -13.24 1.47 -7.43
N THR A 117 -14.28 0.77 -7.01
CA THR A 117 -15.64 1.30 -6.86
C THR A 117 -16.18 1.21 -5.43
N GLY A 118 -15.44 0.54 -4.56
CA GLY A 118 -15.73 0.30 -3.16
C GLY A 118 -15.05 -0.98 -2.70
N GLY A 119 -14.77 -1.10 -1.41
CA GLY A 119 -14.05 -2.25 -0.89
C GLY A 119 -13.32 -1.98 0.41
N LEU A 120 -12.34 -2.82 0.70
CA LEU A 120 -11.45 -2.69 1.84
C LEU A 120 -10.23 -1.83 1.45
N VAL A 121 -9.93 -0.83 2.27
CA VAL A 121 -8.74 0.03 2.12
C VAL A 121 -7.98 0.09 3.43
N GLY A 122 -6.65 0.02 3.38
CA GLY A 122 -5.79 0.08 4.55
C GLY A 122 -4.54 -0.74 4.39
N TYR A 123 -4.13 -1.49 5.43
CA TYR A 123 -2.91 -2.26 5.37
C TYR A 123 -2.99 -3.64 6.03
N PHE A 124 -2.15 -4.54 5.52
CA PHE A 124 -1.67 -5.75 6.19
C PHE A 124 -0.22 -5.50 6.60
N SER A 125 0.12 -5.76 7.87
CA SER A 125 1.48 -5.52 8.36
C SER A 125 2.49 -6.52 7.78
N TYR A 126 3.78 -6.21 7.91
CA TYR A 126 4.85 -7.18 7.68
C TYR A 126 4.64 -8.46 8.52
N ASP A 127 4.22 -8.29 9.76
CA ASP A 127 4.05 -9.37 10.73
C ASP A 127 2.85 -10.27 10.42
N TYR A 128 1.99 -9.90 9.46
CA TYR A 128 0.86 -10.71 8.97
C TYR A 128 1.30 -12.07 8.41
N ILE A 129 2.56 -12.22 7.98
CA ILE A 129 3.12 -13.53 7.55
C ILE A 129 2.91 -14.63 8.60
N THR A 130 2.84 -14.29 9.88
CA THR A 130 2.67 -15.27 10.95
C THR A 130 1.33 -15.99 10.93
N TYR A 131 0.33 -15.46 10.20
CA TYR A 131 -0.97 -16.10 9.99
C TYR A 131 -0.95 -17.08 8.81
N SER A 132 -0.21 -16.77 7.74
CA SER A 132 -0.06 -17.66 6.58
C SER A 132 1.06 -18.70 6.75
N GLU A 133 2.12 -18.33 7.47
CA GLU A 133 3.32 -19.16 7.71
C GLU A 133 3.67 -19.17 9.22
N PRO A 134 3.00 -19.98 10.04
CA PRO A 134 3.21 -20.01 11.50
C PRO A 134 4.66 -20.30 11.92
N SER A 135 5.43 -21.00 11.07
CA SER A 135 6.85 -21.28 11.30
C SER A 135 7.73 -20.01 11.30
N ALA A 136 7.26 -18.93 10.67
CA ALA A 136 7.94 -17.62 10.67
C ALA A 136 7.78 -16.86 12.00
N LYS A 137 6.82 -17.27 12.85
CA LYS A 137 6.52 -16.58 14.10
C LYS A 137 7.72 -16.60 15.06
N ARG A 138 8.03 -15.43 15.62
CA ARG A 138 8.97 -15.22 16.72
C ARG A 138 8.30 -14.34 17.77
N GLU A 139 8.68 -14.52 19.00
CA GLU A 139 8.31 -13.59 20.07
C GLU A 139 9.09 -12.30 19.85
N THR A 140 8.39 -11.21 19.58
CA THR A 140 8.95 -9.89 19.33
C THR A 140 8.18 -8.84 20.12
N GLU A 141 8.88 -7.80 20.54
CA GLU A 141 8.26 -6.70 21.28
C GLU A 141 7.28 -5.90 20.40
N ASN A 142 6.10 -5.61 20.93
CA ASN A 142 5.08 -4.75 20.30
C ASN A 142 4.64 -3.63 21.25
N ASN A 143 5.59 -2.85 21.76
CA ASN A 143 5.35 -1.81 22.77
C ASN A 143 4.43 -0.69 22.29
N GLU A 144 4.30 -0.50 20.97
CA GLU A 144 3.44 0.52 20.35
C GLU A 144 2.07 -0.03 19.93
N ALA A 145 1.79 -1.32 20.18
CA ALA A 145 0.56 -2.00 19.78
C ALA A 145 0.25 -1.85 18.28
N PHE A 146 1.27 -2.07 17.40
CA PHE A 146 1.05 -2.09 15.96
C PHE A 146 0.11 -3.23 15.58
N LYS A 147 -0.88 -2.89 14.77
CA LYS A 147 -1.87 -3.82 14.26
C LYS A 147 -1.28 -4.71 13.17
N ASP A 148 -1.70 -5.97 13.12
CA ASP A 148 -1.35 -6.90 12.04
C ASP A 148 -2.22 -6.65 10.80
N VAL A 149 -3.47 -6.22 11.02
CA VAL A 149 -4.41 -5.78 9.99
C VAL A 149 -5.10 -4.51 10.46
N ASP A 150 -5.22 -3.53 9.57
CA ASP A 150 -6.00 -2.32 9.78
C ASP A 150 -6.64 -1.92 8.45
N LEU A 151 -7.90 -2.28 8.28
CA LEU A 151 -8.67 -2.09 7.06
C LEU A 151 -9.96 -1.36 7.37
N MET A 152 -10.42 -0.57 6.43
CA MET A 152 -11.69 0.15 6.48
C MET A 152 -12.55 -0.26 5.28
N LEU A 153 -13.82 -0.55 5.51
CA LEU A 153 -14.79 -0.92 4.48
C LEU A 153 -15.49 0.34 3.98
N PHE A 154 -15.27 0.69 2.73
CA PHE A 154 -15.90 1.85 2.08
C PHE A 154 -16.90 1.40 1.02
N ASP A 155 -18.14 1.86 1.15
CA ASP A 155 -19.20 1.70 0.15
C ASP A 155 -19.39 2.95 -0.72
N LYS A 156 -18.74 4.07 -0.35
CA LYS A 156 -18.70 5.33 -1.10
C LYS A 156 -17.28 5.65 -1.51
N VAL A 157 -17.06 5.97 -2.79
CA VAL A 157 -15.76 6.34 -3.33
C VAL A 157 -15.89 7.54 -4.26
N ILE A 158 -14.95 8.44 -4.17
CA ILE A 158 -14.75 9.57 -5.08
C ILE A 158 -13.51 9.25 -5.93
N ALA A 159 -13.65 9.27 -7.24
CA ALA A 159 -12.54 9.06 -8.15
C ALA A 159 -12.33 10.30 -9.03
N PHE A 160 -11.13 10.89 -8.96
CA PHE A 160 -10.69 11.91 -9.91
C PHE A 160 -10.11 11.21 -11.12
N ASP A 161 -10.68 11.45 -12.31
CA ASP A 161 -10.14 11.01 -13.61
C ASP A 161 -9.31 12.17 -14.21
N SER A 162 -7.99 12.08 -14.06
CA SER A 162 -7.06 13.12 -14.53
C SER A 162 -7.02 13.24 -16.05
N VAL A 163 -7.35 12.18 -16.79
CA VAL A 163 -7.39 12.16 -18.26
C VAL A 163 -8.67 12.82 -18.78
N LYS A 164 -9.82 12.47 -18.19
CA LYS A 164 -11.12 13.04 -18.61
C LYS A 164 -11.47 14.34 -17.90
N GLN A 165 -10.66 14.80 -16.94
CA GLN A 165 -10.90 16.00 -16.13
C GLN A 165 -12.29 15.96 -15.45
N LYS A 166 -12.63 14.83 -14.85
CA LYS A 166 -13.90 14.58 -14.17
C LYS A 166 -13.72 14.03 -12.77
N ILE A 167 -14.72 14.24 -11.95
CA ILE A 167 -14.90 13.56 -10.67
C ILE A 167 -16.04 12.58 -10.85
N ILE A 168 -15.82 11.32 -10.51
CA ILE A 168 -16.81 10.25 -10.49
C ILE A 168 -17.17 9.99 -9.04
N LEU A 169 -18.42 10.19 -8.68
CA LEU A 169 -18.95 9.88 -7.37
C LEU A 169 -19.67 8.52 -7.44
N MET A 170 -19.34 7.63 -6.53
CA MET A 170 -19.88 6.26 -6.49
C MET A 170 -20.42 5.94 -5.10
N ALA A 171 -21.61 5.31 -5.04
CA ALA A 171 -22.19 4.76 -3.83
C ALA A 171 -22.72 3.36 -4.12
N ASN A 172 -22.27 2.37 -3.37
CA ASN A 172 -22.72 1.00 -3.51
C ASN A 172 -24.05 0.79 -2.81
N ILE A 173 -24.97 0.09 -3.46
CA ILE A 173 -26.30 -0.25 -2.95
C ILE A 173 -26.42 -1.75 -2.79
N HIS A 174 -27.14 -2.21 -1.76
CA HIS A 174 -27.55 -3.61 -1.64
C HIS A 174 -28.73 -3.91 -2.57
N LEU A 175 -28.68 -5.07 -3.25
CA LEU A 175 -29.65 -5.43 -4.28
C LEU A 175 -30.93 -6.07 -3.73
N GLU A 176 -31.00 -6.44 -2.45
CA GLU A 176 -32.21 -7.00 -1.81
C GLU A 176 -33.39 -6.03 -1.86
N ASN A 177 -33.14 -4.73 -1.61
CA ASN A 177 -34.15 -3.66 -1.60
C ASN A 177 -33.73 -2.55 -2.60
N TYR A 178 -33.36 -2.95 -3.81
CA TYR A 178 -32.71 -2.09 -4.79
C TYR A 178 -33.44 -0.77 -5.10
N GLU A 179 -34.78 -0.72 -5.06
CA GLU A 179 -35.52 0.52 -5.34
C GLU A 179 -35.34 1.57 -4.24
N VAL A 180 -35.37 1.14 -2.98
CA VAL A 180 -35.18 2.04 -1.81
C VAL A 180 -33.70 2.45 -1.77
N GLU A 181 -32.78 1.50 -1.93
CA GLU A 181 -31.35 1.71 -1.90
C GLU A 181 -30.86 2.60 -3.06
N TYR A 182 -31.44 2.46 -4.25
CA TYR A 182 -31.14 3.33 -5.40
C TYR A 182 -31.50 4.78 -5.10
N ASN A 183 -32.69 5.04 -4.56
CA ASN A 183 -33.13 6.38 -4.19
C ASN A 183 -32.27 6.97 -3.06
N ARG A 184 -31.85 6.15 -2.10
CA ARG A 184 -30.89 6.53 -1.05
C ARG A 184 -29.57 6.96 -1.69
N ALA A 185 -28.96 6.13 -2.56
CA ALA A 185 -27.70 6.41 -3.22
C ALA A 185 -27.74 7.68 -4.08
N VAL A 186 -28.83 7.88 -4.84
CA VAL A 186 -29.03 9.11 -5.63
C VAL A 186 -29.03 10.36 -4.74
N ASN A 187 -29.68 10.30 -3.57
CA ASN A 187 -29.70 11.42 -2.63
C ASN A 187 -28.32 11.63 -1.97
N GLU A 188 -27.66 10.56 -1.54
CA GLU A 188 -26.29 10.63 -1.00
C GLU A 188 -25.31 11.23 -2.00
N LEU A 189 -25.35 10.81 -3.27
CA LEU A 189 -24.47 11.34 -4.31
C LEU A 189 -24.74 12.82 -4.61
N LYS A 190 -26.00 13.28 -4.53
CA LYS A 190 -26.34 14.72 -4.62
C LYS A 190 -25.79 15.50 -3.44
N GLN A 191 -25.93 14.98 -2.22
CA GLN A 191 -25.40 15.61 -1.00
C GLN A 191 -23.88 15.64 -1.04
N LEU A 192 -23.25 14.56 -1.51
CA LEU A 192 -21.79 14.52 -1.68
C LEU A 192 -21.31 15.57 -2.70
N ALA A 193 -21.97 15.69 -3.84
CA ALA A 193 -21.64 16.72 -4.81
C ALA A 193 -21.74 18.14 -4.22
N GLU A 194 -22.79 18.41 -3.44
CA GLU A 194 -22.97 19.69 -2.74
C GLU A 194 -21.88 19.92 -1.68
N LEU A 195 -21.51 18.86 -0.94
CA LEU A 195 -20.42 18.92 0.03
C LEU A 195 -19.09 19.25 -0.63
N LEU A 196 -18.80 18.68 -1.81
CA LEU A 196 -17.54 18.97 -2.53
C LEU A 196 -17.49 20.41 -3.07
N HIS A 197 -18.65 21.00 -3.43
CA HIS A 197 -18.72 22.38 -3.88
C HIS A 197 -18.66 23.40 -2.75
N ASN A 198 -19.39 23.17 -1.68
CA ASN A 198 -19.69 24.18 -0.66
C ASN A 198 -19.23 23.81 0.76
N GLY A 199 -18.65 22.62 0.95
CA GLY A 199 -18.20 22.14 2.25
C GLY A 199 -17.05 22.98 2.82
N GLU A 200 -17.11 23.23 4.12
CA GLU A 200 -16.05 23.89 4.86
C GLU A 200 -14.79 23.02 4.91
N LYS A 201 -13.63 23.66 4.70
CA LYS A 201 -12.34 23.00 4.74
C LYS A 201 -11.80 23.00 6.17
N ILE A 202 -11.31 21.85 6.63
CA ILE A 202 -10.67 21.77 7.93
C ILE A 202 -9.40 22.65 7.96
N LYS A 203 -9.23 23.41 9.05
CA LYS A 203 -7.98 24.07 9.40
C LYS A 203 -7.20 23.18 10.36
N GLU A 204 -6.53 22.16 9.80
CA GLU A 204 -5.67 21.31 10.63
C GLU A 204 -4.42 22.06 11.08
N LYS A 205 -4.02 21.80 12.33
CA LYS A 205 -2.68 22.20 12.78
C LYS A 205 -1.65 21.34 12.05
N SER A 206 -0.69 21.99 11.43
CA SER A 206 0.46 21.29 10.84
C SER A 206 1.13 20.38 11.85
N GLY A 207 1.57 19.21 11.37
CA GLY A 207 2.28 18.27 12.22
C GLY A 207 3.58 18.87 12.74
N LYS A 208 3.90 18.62 14.02
CA LYS A 208 5.09 19.17 14.67
C LYS A 208 5.87 18.08 15.39
N LEU A 209 7.17 18.00 15.08
CA LEU A 209 8.12 17.19 15.84
C LEU A 209 8.39 17.84 17.20
N LEU A 210 8.28 17.05 18.26
CA LEU A 210 8.55 17.50 19.64
C LEU A 210 9.87 16.84 20.11
N GLY A 211 10.99 17.44 19.72
CA GLY A 211 12.34 16.97 20.02
C GLY A 211 13.01 16.21 18.88
N ASP A 212 14.16 15.62 19.18
CA ASP A 212 15.00 14.92 18.20
C ASP A 212 14.41 13.59 17.76
N VAL A 213 14.60 13.25 16.50
CA VAL A 213 14.29 11.92 15.95
C VAL A 213 15.38 10.95 16.39
N LYS A 214 14.99 9.86 17.07
CA LYS A 214 15.92 8.86 17.63
C LYS A 214 15.78 7.53 16.91
N PRO A 215 16.89 6.90 16.52
CA PRO A 215 16.88 5.53 16.03
C PRO A 215 16.64 4.54 17.17
N TYR A 216 15.98 3.42 16.86
CA TYR A 216 15.78 2.33 17.82
C TYR A 216 17.09 1.59 18.10
N PHE A 217 17.88 1.31 17.05
CA PHE A 217 19.24 0.81 17.16
C PHE A 217 20.23 1.94 16.88
N ASN A 218 21.20 2.14 17.76
CA ASN A 218 22.34 3.00 17.49
C ASN A 218 23.26 2.34 16.44
N LYS A 219 24.33 3.04 16.02
CA LYS A 219 25.23 2.57 14.96
C LYS A 219 25.89 1.25 15.34
N GLU A 220 26.39 1.14 16.55
CA GLU A 220 27.09 -0.04 17.07
C GLU A 220 26.16 -1.26 17.09
N GLN A 221 24.97 -1.12 17.62
CA GLN A 221 23.94 -2.19 17.68
C GLN A 221 23.54 -2.67 16.29
N TYR A 222 23.32 -1.72 15.36
CA TYR A 222 22.97 -2.07 13.98
C TYR A 222 24.12 -2.79 13.27
N CYS A 223 25.37 -2.33 13.44
CA CYS A 223 26.56 -3.00 12.87
C CYS A 223 26.74 -4.42 13.42
N GLU A 224 26.54 -4.63 14.73
CA GLU A 224 26.56 -5.96 15.32
C GLU A 224 25.48 -6.89 14.73
N MET A 225 24.27 -6.35 14.49
CA MET A 225 23.18 -7.08 13.88
C MET A 225 23.52 -7.49 12.45
N VAL A 226 24.17 -6.60 11.66
CA VAL A 226 24.66 -6.89 10.31
C VAL A 226 25.71 -8.00 10.35
N GLU A 227 26.69 -7.97 11.25
CA GLU A 227 27.71 -9.03 11.35
C GLU A 227 27.09 -10.39 11.72
N LYS A 228 26.09 -10.42 12.61
CA LYS A 228 25.37 -11.67 12.90
C LYS A 228 24.67 -12.21 11.64
N ALA A 229 24.01 -11.33 10.88
CA ALA A 229 23.35 -11.72 9.62
C ALA A 229 24.36 -12.27 8.60
N LYS A 230 25.54 -11.65 8.45
CA LYS A 230 26.61 -12.16 7.59
C LYS A 230 27.11 -13.55 8.01
N ASN A 231 27.11 -13.86 9.30
CA ASN A 231 27.44 -15.21 9.76
C ASN A 231 26.42 -16.24 9.29
N TYR A 232 25.11 -15.95 9.38
CA TYR A 232 24.06 -16.84 8.84
C TYR A 232 24.19 -17.03 7.32
N ILE A 233 24.61 -15.99 6.58
CA ILE A 233 24.91 -16.11 5.15
C ILE A 233 26.09 -17.05 4.91
N ARG A 234 27.20 -16.92 5.66
CA ARG A 234 28.38 -17.79 5.54
C ARG A 234 28.10 -19.24 5.93
N GLU A 235 27.23 -19.47 6.89
CA GLU A 235 26.77 -20.78 7.32
C GLU A 235 25.77 -21.43 6.33
N GLY A 236 25.27 -20.66 5.35
CA GLY A 236 24.38 -21.15 4.31
C GLY A 236 22.89 -21.18 4.69
N ASP A 237 22.51 -20.55 5.80
CA ASP A 237 21.11 -20.42 6.22
C ASP A 237 20.28 -19.57 5.26
N ILE A 238 20.88 -18.52 4.74
CA ILE A 238 20.26 -17.53 3.84
C ILE A 238 21.28 -17.01 2.84
N PHE A 239 20.80 -16.46 1.72
CA PHE A 239 21.65 -15.78 0.72
C PHE A 239 21.66 -14.27 0.95
N GLN A 240 20.54 -13.72 1.38
CA GLN A 240 20.32 -12.30 1.63
C GLN A 240 19.27 -12.12 2.72
N ILE A 241 19.39 -11.02 3.47
CA ILE A 241 18.41 -10.59 4.47
C ILE A 241 18.30 -9.07 4.48
N VAL A 242 17.10 -8.54 4.69
CA VAL A 242 16.89 -7.09 4.82
C VAL A 242 16.72 -6.75 6.30
N LEU A 243 17.70 -6.03 6.85
CA LEU A 243 17.64 -5.54 8.23
C LEU A 243 17.17 -4.09 8.26
N SER A 244 16.34 -3.73 9.24
CA SER A 244 15.75 -2.40 9.31
C SER A 244 15.99 -1.71 10.64
N ASN A 245 15.89 -0.38 10.62
CA ASN A 245 15.92 0.45 11.82
C ASN A 245 14.71 1.39 11.85
N ARG A 246 14.09 1.52 13.02
CA ARG A 246 12.95 2.39 13.26
C ARG A 246 13.44 3.69 13.88
N LEU A 247 13.05 4.80 13.27
CA LEU A 247 13.27 6.16 13.77
C LEU A 247 11.97 6.66 14.37
N SER A 248 12.01 7.33 15.51
CA SER A 248 10.81 7.87 16.15
C SER A 248 11.07 9.19 16.89
N ALA A 249 10.02 10.01 16.96
CA ALA A 249 9.99 11.22 17.77
C ALA A 249 8.57 11.41 18.31
N ASN A 250 8.43 12.18 19.40
CA ASN A 250 7.13 12.68 19.83
C ASN A 250 6.58 13.64 18.75
N PHE A 251 5.27 13.56 18.52
CA PHE A 251 4.63 14.29 17.42
C PHE A 251 3.23 14.76 17.79
N GLU A 252 2.92 16.01 17.46
CA GLU A 252 1.60 16.60 17.60
C GLU A 252 1.06 17.04 16.24
N GLY A 253 -0.25 17.10 16.08
CA GLY A 253 -0.91 17.51 14.82
C GLY A 253 -1.11 16.36 13.85
N SER A 254 -1.35 16.69 12.58
CA SER A 254 -1.69 15.74 11.49
C SER A 254 -0.51 15.52 10.54
N LEU A 255 -0.44 14.31 9.96
CA LEU A 255 0.50 13.98 8.89
C LEU A 255 0.01 14.44 7.51
N PHE A 256 -1.15 15.08 7.39
CA PHE A 256 -1.69 15.45 6.08
C PHE A 256 -0.78 16.44 5.34
N ASN A 257 -0.21 17.45 6.03
CA ASN A 257 0.78 18.34 5.41
C ASN A 257 2.08 17.61 5.07
N THR A 258 2.49 16.63 5.86
CA THR A 258 3.62 15.75 5.52
C THR A 258 3.36 15.01 4.22
N TYR A 259 2.14 14.49 4.01
CA TYR A 259 1.74 13.88 2.76
C TYR A 259 1.81 14.86 1.58
N ARG A 260 1.28 16.09 1.76
CA ARG A 260 1.35 17.14 0.72
C ARG A 260 2.80 17.44 0.30
N VAL A 261 3.71 17.50 1.25
CA VAL A 261 5.15 17.71 1.01
C VAL A 261 5.77 16.49 0.31
N LEU A 262 5.46 15.26 0.77
CA LEU A 262 5.96 14.04 0.12
C LEU A 262 5.60 13.96 -1.37
N ARG A 263 4.40 14.41 -1.76
CA ARG A 263 3.98 14.47 -3.17
C ARG A 263 4.94 15.28 -4.05
N THR A 264 5.60 16.29 -3.49
CA THR A 264 6.52 17.15 -4.22
C THR A 264 7.98 16.71 -4.11
N LEU A 265 8.38 16.16 -2.97
CA LEU A 265 9.75 15.73 -2.74
C LEU A 265 10.07 14.36 -3.35
N ASN A 266 9.11 13.45 -3.30
CA ASN A 266 9.31 12.06 -3.69
C ASN A 266 8.09 11.48 -4.44
N PRO A 267 7.73 12.06 -5.60
CA PRO A 267 6.62 11.54 -6.39
C PRO A 267 6.88 10.08 -6.76
N SER A 268 5.89 9.22 -6.51
CA SER A 268 6.02 7.76 -6.60
C SER A 268 4.77 7.15 -7.25
N PRO A 269 4.86 5.93 -7.81
CA PRO A 269 3.71 5.22 -8.38
C PRO A 269 2.56 5.02 -7.39
N TYR A 270 2.87 4.87 -6.11
CA TYR A 270 1.88 4.75 -5.04
C TYR A 270 2.08 5.87 -4.03
N MET A 271 1.21 6.84 -4.09
CA MET A 271 1.08 7.91 -3.10
C MET A 271 -0.17 7.65 -2.27
N PHE A 272 -0.06 7.67 -0.96
CA PHE A 272 -1.19 7.37 -0.11
C PHE A 272 -1.18 8.14 1.21
N TYR A 273 -2.37 8.48 1.62
CA TYR A 273 -2.66 9.00 2.93
C TYR A 273 -3.90 8.30 3.47
N PHE A 274 -3.88 7.88 4.71
CA PHE A 274 -5.09 7.46 5.41
C PHE A 274 -5.03 7.78 6.90
N SER A 275 -6.20 8.03 7.48
CA SER A 275 -6.42 8.21 8.90
C SER A 275 -7.49 7.25 9.39
N GLY A 276 -7.22 6.55 10.49
CA GLY A 276 -8.12 5.66 11.21
C GLY A 276 -8.26 6.10 12.67
N THR A 277 -8.79 5.21 13.50
CA THR A 277 -9.07 5.50 14.93
C THR A 277 -7.80 5.91 15.70
N ASP A 278 -6.69 5.23 15.51
CA ASP A 278 -5.46 5.40 16.30
C ASP A 278 -4.18 5.49 15.47
N VAL A 279 -4.31 5.49 14.14
CA VAL A 279 -3.19 5.57 13.21
C VAL A 279 -3.45 6.58 12.10
N GLU A 280 -2.41 7.29 11.72
CA GLU A 280 -2.38 8.17 10.54
C GLU A 280 -1.13 7.84 9.74
N VAL A 281 -1.26 7.66 8.42
CA VAL A 281 -0.17 7.22 7.54
C VAL A 281 -0.06 8.14 6.35
N ALA A 282 1.16 8.54 6.02
CA ALA A 282 1.52 9.27 4.81
C ALA A 282 2.68 8.56 4.12
N GLY A 283 2.57 8.27 2.83
CA GLY A 283 3.59 7.51 2.14
C GLY A 283 3.71 7.75 0.64
N ALA A 284 4.86 7.36 0.12
CA ALA A 284 5.26 7.48 -1.28
C ALA A 284 6.05 6.24 -1.69
N SER A 285 5.36 5.11 -1.91
CA SER A 285 6.00 3.85 -2.26
C SER A 285 6.32 3.76 -3.75
N PRO A 286 7.54 3.39 -4.11
CA PRO A 286 7.90 3.17 -5.51
C PRO A 286 7.56 1.75 -6.01
N GLU A 287 7.14 0.82 -5.12
CA GLU A 287 7.14 -0.60 -5.42
C GLU A 287 5.78 -1.26 -5.19
N THR A 288 5.25 -1.90 -6.24
CA THR A 288 4.05 -2.74 -6.15
C THR A 288 4.37 -4.01 -5.36
N LEU A 289 3.49 -4.38 -4.41
CA LEU A 289 3.57 -5.70 -3.80
C LEU A 289 2.93 -6.74 -4.72
N VAL A 290 1.63 -6.63 -4.93
CA VAL A 290 0.88 -7.50 -5.86
C VAL A 290 -0.37 -6.77 -6.34
N LYS A 291 -0.65 -6.92 -7.63
CA LYS A 291 -1.87 -6.46 -8.29
C LYS A 291 -2.66 -7.65 -8.82
N LEU A 292 -3.97 -7.66 -8.58
CA LEU A 292 -4.92 -8.62 -9.16
C LEU A 292 -5.96 -7.83 -9.94
N GLU A 293 -5.99 -8.02 -11.24
CA GLU A 293 -6.94 -7.36 -12.10
C GLU A 293 -7.52 -8.33 -13.13
N ASN A 294 -8.82 -8.53 -13.08
CA ASN A 294 -9.54 -9.44 -14.00
C ASN A 294 -8.98 -10.87 -14.00
N GLY A 295 -8.60 -11.39 -12.83
CA GLY A 295 -8.02 -12.72 -12.69
C GLY A 295 -6.55 -12.82 -13.07
N VAL A 296 -5.90 -11.71 -13.43
CA VAL A 296 -4.47 -11.67 -13.73
C VAL A 296 -3.71 -11.06 -12.55
N LEU A 297 -2.82 -11.86 -11.99
CA LEU A 297 -1.86 -11.44 -10.96
C LEU A 297 -0.64 -10.81 -11.61
N ARG A 298 -0.08 -9.76 -11.00
CA ARG A 298 1.21 -9.16 -11.38
C ARG A 298 1.99 -8.73 -10.16
N THR A 299 3.31 -8.90 -10.24
CA THR A 299 4.27 -8.27 -9.33
C THR A 299 5.39 -7.65 -10.15
N PHE A 300 6.05 -6.61 -9.60
CA PHE A 300 7.00 -5.78 -10.33
C PHE A 300 8.32 -5.67 -9.57
N PRO A 301 9.16 -6.71 -9.57
CA PRO A 301 10.48 -6.66 -8.94
C PRO A 301 11.30 -5.49 -9.47
N LEU A 302 11.86 -4.69 -8.56
CA LEU A 302 12.77 -3.59 -8.84
C LEU A 302 14.08 -3.83 -8.09
N ALA A 303 15.21 -3.75 -8.77
CA ALA A 303 16.55 -3.80 -8.17
C ALA A 303 17.56 -3.00 -9.01
N GLY A 304 18.74 -2.82 -8.46
CA GLY A 304 19.76 -2.01 -9.10
C GLY A 304 19.38 -0.52 -9.14
N THR A 305 20.35 0.33 -8.92
CA THR A 305 20.09 1.78 -8.90
C THR A 305 21.25 2.54 -9.53
N ARG A 306 20.91 3.49 -10.42
CA ARG A 306 21.83 4.52 -10.88
C ARG A 306 21.13 5.89 -10.80
N PRO A 307 21.87 6.98 -10.56
CA PRO A 307 21.32 8.32 -10.65
C PRO A 307 20.88 8.62 -12.10
N ARG A 308 20.00 9.61 -12.27
CA ARG A 308 19.67 10.14 -13.59
C ARG A 308 20.86 10.95 -14.14
N GLY A 309 21.10 10.83 -15.43
CA GLY A 309 22.06 11.66 -16.15
C GLY A 309 21.61 13.12 -16.24
N LYS A 310 22.57 14.04 -16.35
CA LYS A 310 22.29 15.47 -16.57
C LYS A 310 21.90 15.76 -18.03
N THR A 311 22.30 14.88 -18.94
CA THR A 311 21.92 14.91 -20.36
C THR A 311 21.34 13.55 -20.76
N GLU A 312 20.68 13.50 -21.93
CA GLU A 312 20.14 12.24 -22.47
C GLU A 312 21.24 11.24 -22.80
N GLU A 313 22.42 11.70 -23.24
CA GLU A 313 23.58 10.86 -23.53
C GLU A 313 24.15 10.24 -22.26
N GLU A 314 24.28 11.03 -21.19
CA GLU A 314 24.72 10.56 -19.88
C GLU A 314 23.72 9.55 -19.29
N ASP A 315 22.42 9.81 -19.42
CA ASP A 315 21.36 8.91 -18.97
C ASP A 315 21.44 7.54 -19.67
N LYS A 316 21.66 7.54 -21.02
CA LYS A 316 21.85 6.31 -21.78
C LYS A 316 23.15 5.57 -21.44
N LEU A 317 24.20 6.30 -21.04
CA LEU A 317 25.45 5.67 -20.59
C LEU A 317 25.26 4.95 -19.25
N LEU A 318 24.63 5.62 -18.28
CA LEU A 318 24.30 5.05 -16.97
C LEU A 318 23.35 3.85 -17.08
N GLU A 319 22.39 3.89 -18.01
CA GLU A 319 21.54 2.74 -18.33
C GLU A 319 22.36 1.53 -18.81
N LYS A 320 23.28 1.73 -19.76
CA LYS A 320 24.14 0.66 -20.27
C LYS A 320 25.06 0.10 -19.18
N GLU A 321 25.60 0.97 -18.32
CA GLU A 321 26.40 0.57 -17.19
C GLU A 321 25.60 -0.29 -16.20
N LEU A 322 24.37 0.13 -15.88
CA LEU A 322 23.48 -0.60 -14.98
C LEU A 322 23.13 -1.99 -15.54
N LEU A 323 22.80 -2.08 -16.84
CA LEU A 323 22.47 -3.34 -17.50
C LEU A 323 23.70 -4.24 -17.77
N ALA A 324 24.93 -3.72 -17.64
CA ALA A 324 26.16 -4.50 -17.73
C ALA A 324 26.71 -4.93 -16.36
N ASP A 325 26.11 -4.46 -15.27
CA ASP A 325 26.55 -4.79 -13.92
C ASP A 325 26.04 -6.20 -13.52
N GLU A 326 26.92 -7.18 -13.56
CA GLU A 326 26.59 -8.59 -13.28
C GLU A 326 26.03 -8.79 -11.87
N LYS A 327 26.48 -8.02 -10.88
CA LYS A 327 26.01 -8.10 -9.50
C LYS A 327 24.57 -7.63 -9.40
N GLU A 328 24.26 -6.46 -9.97
CA GLU A 328 22.91 -5.88 -9.98
C GLU A 328 21.93 -6.79 -10.74
N LEU A 329 22.36 -7.37 -11.87
CA LEU A 329 21.57 -8.34 -12.63
C LEU A 329 21.32 -9.65 -11.86
N ALA A 330 22.34 -10.17 -11.14
CA ALA A 330 22.19 -11.38 -10.33
C ALA A 330 21.19 -11.18 -9.19
N GLU A 331 21.27 -10.03 -8.48
CA GLU A 331 20.31 -9.64 -7.44
C GLU A 331 18.91 -9.51 -8.02
N HIS A 332 18.77 -8.82 -9.14
CA HIS A 332 17.48 -8.64 -9.79
C HIS A 332 16.86 -9.97 -10.23
N ASN A 333 17.65 -10.88 -10.83
CA ASN A 333 17.17 -12.21 -11.23
C ASN A 333 16.68 -13.03 -10.03
N MET A 334 17.34 -12.92 -8.89
CA MET A 334 16.89 -13.55 -7.65
C MET A 334 15.51 -13.04 -7.22
N LEU A 335 15.26 -11.73 -7.31
CA LEU A 335 13.96 -11.14 -6.99
C LEU A 335 12.87 -11.54 -8.00
N VAL A 336 13.21 -11.64 -9.28
CA VAL A 336 12.29 -12.15 -10.33
C VAL A 336 11.91 -13.60 -10.03
N ASP A 337 12.86 -14.46 -9.68
CA ASP A 337 12.59 -15.86 -9.34
C ASP A 337 11.76 -15.99 -8.07
N LEU A 338 11.99 -15.13 -7.06
CA LEU A 338 11.16 -15.07 -5.87
C LEU A 338 9.72 -14.66 -6.21
N GLY A 339 9.53 -13.66 -7.07
CA GLY A 339 8.20 -13.25 -7.56
C GLY A 339 7.49 -14.37 -8.34
N ARG A 340 8.23 -15.12 -9.17
CA ARG A 340 7.70 -16.31 -9.87
C ARG A 340 7.26 -17.40 -8.89
N ASN A 341 8.05 -17.66 -7.86
CA ASN A 341 7.73 -18.63 -6.82
C ASN A 341 6.48 -18.19 -6.03
N ASP A 342 6.40 -16.93 -5.61
CA ASP A 342 5.28 -16.39 -4.86
C ASP A 342 3.96 -16.48 -5.67
N LEU A 343 3.96 -16.01 -6.92
CA LEU A 343 2.78 -16.12 -7.79
C LEU A 343 2.47 -17.56 -8.18
N GLY A 344 3.49 -18.43 -8.29
CA GLY A 344 3.32 -19.84 -8.61
C GLY A 344 2.45 -20.62 -7.61
N ARG A 345 2.45 -20.21 -6.34
CA ARG A 345 1.65 -20.82 -5.27
C ARG A 345 0.15 -20.67 -5.48
N ILE A 346 -0.30 -19.64 -6.20
CA ILE A 346 -1.71 -19.26 -6.35
C ILE A 346 -2.17 -19.19 -7.81
N SER A 347 -1.27 -19.30 -8.77
CA SER A 347 -1.58 -19.24 -10.20
C SER A 347 -1.97 -20.60 -10.77
N LYS A 348 -2.74 -20.61 -11.86
CA LYS A 348 -3.00 -21.80 -12.68
C LYS A 348 -1.66 -22.33 -13.20
N PHE A 349 -1.52 -23.67 -13.21
CA PHE A 349 -0.29 -24.31 -13.65
C PHE A 349 0.08 -23.88 -15.09
N GLY A 350 1.36 -23.58 -15.31
CA GLY A 350 1.87 -23.17 -16.63
C GLY A 350 1.54 -21.74 -17.06
N THR A 351 0.92 -20.91 -16.19
CA THR A 351 0.55 -19.53 -16.52
C THR A 351 1.48 -18.45 -15.95
N VAL A 352 2.43 -18.86 -15.10
CA VAL A 352 3.42 -17.89 -14.55
C VAL A 352 4.48 -17.64 -15.59
N GLU A 353 4.62 -16.40 -16.00
CA GLU A 353 5.60 -15.93 -16.98
C GLU A 353 6.22 -14.60 -16.60
N VAL A 354 7.40 -14.32 -17.12
CA VAL A 354 8.02 -13.01 -17.05
C VAL A 354 7.60 -12.23 -18.29
N GLU A 355 6.59 -11.35 -18.12
CA GLU A 355 5.99 -10.54 -19.20
C GLU A 355 7.00 -9.50 -19.72
N LYS A 356 7.84 -8.96 -18.83
CA LYS A 356 8.89 -7.99 -19.14
C LYS A 356 10.09 -8.28 -18.26
N LEU A 357 11.28 -8.40 -18.85
CA LEU A 357 12.53 -8.70 -18.15
C LEU A 357 13.56 -7.58 -18.39
N HIS A 358 14.25 -7.15 -17.32
CA HIS A 358 15.36 -6.20 -17.35
C HIS A 358 15.05 -4.87 -18.05
N SER A 359 13.85 -4.31 -17.86
CA SER A 359 13.53 -2.98 -18.35
C SER A 359 14.14 -1.91 -17.44
N ILE A 360 14.49 -0.77 -18.02
CA ILE A 360 14.89 0.39 -17.21
C ILE A 360 13.66 1.23 -16.87
N GLU A 361 13.38 1.30 -15.59
CA GLU A 361 12.33 2.16 -15.04
C GLU A 361 12.97 3.47 -14.55
N ARG A 362 12.54 4.60 -15.16
CA ARG A 362 13.11 5.93 -14.89
C ARG A 362 12.19 6.70 -13.97
N TYR A 363 12.76 7.12 -12.83
CA TYR A 363 12.12 8.03 -11.89
C TYR A 363 12.77 9.42 -11.97
N SER A 364 12.30 10.36 -11.15
CA SER A 364 12.78 11.75 -11.20
C SER A 364 14.29 11.90 -10.93
N HIS A 365 14.85 11.08 -10.04
CA HIS A 365 16.24 11.21 -9.58
C HIS A 365 17.10 9.96 -9.79
N VAL A 366 16.48 8.83 -10.04
CA VAL A 366 17.14 7.53 -10.19
C VAL A 366 16.51 6.71 -11.31
N MET A 367 17.25 5.69 -11.78
CA MET A 367 16.72 4.62 -12.61
C MET A 367 16.98 3.27 -11.96
N HIS A 368 16.10 2.31 -12.21
CA HIS A 368 16.18 0.95 -11.70
C HIS A 368 16.02 -0.07 -12.82
N ILE A 369 16.53 -1.30 -12.60
CA ILE A 369 16.15 -2.46 -13.40
C ILE A 369 14.79 -2.94 -12.90
N GLY A 370 13.80 -3.03 -13.79
CA GLY A 370 12.48 -3.52 -13.51
C GLY A 370 12.12 -4.75 -14.32
N SER A 371 11.30 -5.62 -13.77
CA SER A 371 10.69 -6.75 -14.46
C SER A 371 9.23 -6.88 -14.07
N THR A 372 8.44 -7.56 -14.91
CA THR A 372 7.03 -7.86 -14.61
C THR A 372 6.85 -9.36 -14.63
N VAL A 373 6.43 -9.92 -13.51
CA VAL A 373 6.01 -11.32 -13.42
C VAL A 373 4.49 -11.34 -13.35
N ARG A 374 3.86 -12.17 -14.18
CA ARG A 374 2.40 -12.35 -14.19
C ARG A 374 2.01 -13.80 -14.03
N GLY A 375 0.75 -14.03 -13.62
CA GLY A 375 0.11 -15.33 -13.57
C GLY A 375 -1.40 -15.20 -13.63
N ILE A 376 -2.11 -16.25 -13.99
CA ILE A 376 -3.57 -16.30 -13.93
C ILE A 376 -3.95 -16.96 -12.61
N ILE A 377 -4.70 -16.26 -11.77
CA ILE A 377 -5.13 -16.79 -10.47
C ILE A 377 -5.99 -18.06 -10.66
N ARG A 378 -5.82 -19.03 -9.76
CA ARG A 378 -6.68 -20.22 -9.72
C ARG A 378 -8.10 -19.84 -9.29
N GLU A 379 -9.08 -20.64 -9.70
CA GLU A 379 -10.50 -20.40 -9.39
C GLU A 379 -10.85 -20.56 -7.90
N ASP A 380 -10.03 -21.35 -7.17
CA ASP A 380 -10.16 -21.56 -5.72
C ASP A 380 -9.41 -20.52 -4.89
N LYS A 381 -8.83 -19.48 -5.52
CA LYS A 381 -8.00 -18.43 -4.91
C LYS A 381 -8.58 -17.05 -5.13
N ASP A 382 -8.27 -16.14 -4.21
CA ASP A 382 -8.75 -14.76 -4.21
C ASP A 382 -7.63 -13.75 -3.90
N ALA A 383 -8.00 -12.48 -3.75
CA ALA A 383 -7.08 -11.39 -3.43
C ALA A 383 -6.37 -11.59 -2.08
N LEU A 384 -7.04 -12.20 -1.08
CA LEU A 384 -6.44 -12.47 0.23
C LEU A 384 -5.39 -13.57 0.13
N ASP A 385 -5.63 -14.62 -0.67
CA ASP A 385 -4.62 -15.63 -0.97
C ASP A 385 -3.40 -15.02 -1.67
N ALA A 386 -3.61 -14.00 -2.53
CA ALA A 386 -2.52 -13.31 -3.19
C ALA A 386 -1.65 -12.52 -2.19
N ILE A 387 -2.26 -11.81 -1.24
CA ILE A 387 -1.54 -11.15 -0.15
C ILE A 387 -0.76 -12.18 0.68
N GLU A 388 -1.40 -13.27 1.11
CA GLU A 388 -0.79 -14.31 1.92
C GLU A 388 0.38 -15.03 1.22
N ALA A 389 0.34 -15.15 -0.11
CA ALA A 389 1.40 -15.78 -0.88
C ALA A 389 2.63 -14.88 -1.08
N VAL A 390 2.42 -13.57 -1.23
CA VAL A 390 3.47 -12.62 -1.61
C VAL A 390 4.07 -11.89 -0.41
N LEU A 391 3.27 -11.60 0.63
CA LEU A 391 3.70 -10.84 1.80
C LEU A 391 4.56 -11.70 2.77
N PRO A 392 5.67 -11.14 3.27
CA PRO A 392 6.31 -9.90 2.87
C PRO A 392 7.08 -10.04 1.55
N ALA A 393 7.27 -8.91 0.88
CA ALA A 393 8.08 -8.87 -0.34
C ALA A 393 9.50 -9.35 -0.09
N GLY A 394 10.13 -9.94 -1.12
CA GLY A 394 11.53 -10.36 -1.07
C GLY A 394 12.50 -9.23 -0.77
N THR A 395 12.23 -8.05 -1.35
CA THR A 395 12.97 -6.81 -1.14
C THR A 395 12.91 -6.28 0.30
N LEU A 396 12.03 -6.82 1.14
CA LEU A 396 11.86 -6.46 2.56
C LEU A 396 12.11 -7.64 3.52
N SER A 397 12.39 -8.82 3.00
CA SER A 397 12.64 -10.03 3.81
C SER A 397 14.00 -10.65 3.51
N GLY A 398 14.12 -11.43 2.49
CA GLY A 398 15.33 -12.10 2.06
C GLY A 398 15.06 -13.45 1.42
N ALA A 399 16.13 -14.20 1.17
CA ALA A 399 16.07 -15.49 0.49
C ALA A 399 16.92 -16.54 1.24
N PRO A 400 16.38 -17.73 1.56
CA PRO A 400 14.97 -18.15 1.48
C PRO A 400 14.05 -17.36 2.42
N LYS A 401 12.85 -16.98 1.95
CA LYS A 401 11.92 -16.03 2.61
C LYS A 401 11.63 -16.39 4.08
N ILE A 402 11.18 -17.60 4.35
CA ILE A 402 10.75 -18.00 5.71
C ILE A 402 11.91 -17.92 6.71
N ARG A 403 13.08 -18.45 6.32
CA ARG A 403 14.26 -18.39 7.19
C ARG A 403 14.73 -16.96 7.42
N ALA A 404 14.73 -16.13 6.40
CA ALA A 404 15.03 -14.70 6.54
C ALA A 404 14.06 -14.00 7.50
N CYS A 405 12.73 -14.26 7.42
CA CYS A 405 11.75 -13.69 8.33
C CYS A 405 11.97 -14.14 9.78
N GLN A 406 12.35 -15.40 10.01
CA GLN A 406 12.71 -15.90 11.33
C GLN A 406 13.89 -15.13 11.93
N LEU A 407 14.96 -14.98 11.14
CA LEU A 407 16.17 -14.27 11.55
C LEU A 407 15.92 -12.77 11.77
N ILE A 408 15.08 -12.15 10.96
CA ILE A 408 14.65 -10.76 11.16
C ILE A 408 13.97 -10.60 12.53
N GLY A 409 13.04 -11.51 12.86
CA GLY A 409 12.40 -11.50 14.18
C GLY A 409 13.39 -11.65 15.34
N GLU A 410 14.37 -12.54 15.20
CA GLU A 410 15.41 -12.77 16.21
C GLU A 410 16.37 -11.58 16.34
N LEU A 411 16.81 -10.99 15.23
CA LEU A 411 17.81 -9.93 15.19
C LEU A 411 17.23 -8.56 15.55
N GLU A 412 16.07 -8.21 15.03
CA GLU A 412 15.43 -6.92 15.30
C GLU A 412 14.65 -6.91 16.63
N ASN A 413 14.14 -8.06 17.07
CA ASN A 413 13.37 -8.24 18.31
C ASN A 413 12.25 -7.20 18.54
N ASN A 414 11.68 -6.65 17.48
CA ASN A 414 10.52 -5.77 17.55
C ASN A 414 9.65 -5.92 16.30
N LYS A 415 8.31 -5.81 16.46
CA LYS A 415 7.39 -5.85 15.32
C LYS A 415 7.69 -4.71 14.34
N ARG A 416 7.68 -5.04 13.06
CA ARG A 416 7.82 -4.04 11.98
C ARG A 416 6.55 -3.24 11.78
N GLY A 417 5.39 -3.85 12.08
CA GLY A 417 4.10 -3.22 11.89
C GLY A 417 3.82 -2.90 10.42
N ILE A 418 3.46 -1.66 10.13
CA ILE A 418 3.11 -1.22 8.77
C ILE A 418 4.29 -1.36 7.80
N TYR A 419 5.51 -1.05 8.26
CA TYR A 419 6.70 -1.07 7.41
C TYR A 419 6.97 -2.45 6.81
N GLY A 420 7.09 -2.51 5.49
CA GLY A 420 7.29 -3.75 4.74
C GLY A 420 6.03 -4.59 4.58
N GLY A 421 4.89 -4.09 5.04
CA GLY A 421 3.57 -4.66 4.81
C GLY A 421 2.98 -4.29 3.46
N ALA A 422 1.69 -4.59 3.26
CA ALA A 422 0.90 -4.26 2.08
C ALA A 422 -0.04 -3.08 2.37
N ILE A 423 -0.01 -2.04 1.55
CA ILE A 423 -0.98 -0.93 1.60
C ILE A 423 -1.71 -0.84 0.27
N GLY A 424 -3.02 -0.68 0.29
CA GLY A 424 -3.83 -0.52 -0.89
C GLY A 424 -5.29 -0.86 -0.68
N TYR A 425 -5.91 -1.46 -1.69
CA TYR A 425 -7.33 -1.81 -1.65
C TYR A 425 -7.62 -3.21 -2.19
N ILE A 426 -8.73 -3.78 -1.70
CA ILE A 426 -9.41 -4.95 -2.28
C ILE A 426 -10.82 -4.49 -2.66
N ASP A 427 -11.12 -4.51 -3.96
CA ASP A 427 -12.39 -4.03 -4.53
C ASP A 427 -13.50 -5.09 -4.43
N PHE A 428 -14.76 -4.66 -4.39
CA PHE A 428 -15.93 -5.55 -4.36
C PHE A 428 -16.09 -6.43 -5.61
N THR A 429 -15.39 -6.11 -6.69
CA THR A 429 -15.32 -6.95 -7.90
C THR A 429 -14.28 -8.08 -7.79
N GLY A 430 -13.51 -8.12 -6.70
CA GLY A 430 -12.40 -9.05 -6.48
C GLY A 430 -11.04 -8.57 -7.02
N ASN A 431 -10.98 -7.39 -7.62
CA ASN A 431 -9.72 -6.76 -7.99
C ASN A 431 -8.97 -6.26 -6.74
N MET A 432 -7.66 -6.13 -6.86
CA MET A 432 -6.80 -5.65 -5.79
C MET A 432 -5.60 -4.90 -6.36
N ASP A 433 -5.19 -3.83 -5.69
CA ASP A 433 -3.93 -3.14 -5.98
C ASP A 433 -3.26 -2.75 -4.67
N THR A 434 -2.02 -3.25 -4.45
CA THR A 434 -1.27 -3.05 -3.21
C THR A 434 0.19 -2.73 -3.50
N CYS A 435 0.74 -1.79 -2.74
CA CYS A 435 2.17 -1.50 -2.73
C CYS A 435 2.83 -2.04 -1.46
N ILE A 436 4.16 -2.12 -1.50
CA ILE A 436 4.98 -2.38 -0.33
C ILE A 436 5.01 -1.11 0.53
N ALA A 437 4.73 -1.23 1.83
CA ALA A 437 4.74 -0.12 2.77
C ALA A 437 6.16 0.32 3.11
N ILE A 438 6.77 1.09 2.21
CA ILE A 438 8.08 1.73 2.36
C ILE A 438 7.98 3.22 2.05
N ARG A 439 8.97 4.00 2.45
CA ARG A 439 8.95 5.46 2.31
C ARG A 439 7.70 6.06 2.96
N ILE A 440 7.42 5.63 4.18
CA ILE A 440 6.25 6.01 4.97
C ILE A 440 6.63 6.73 6.24
N ALA A 441 5.80 7.70 6.63
CA ALA A 441 5.71 8.22 7.97
C ALA A 441 4.35 7.83 8.54
N TYR A 442 4.32 7.30 9.74
CA TYR A 442 3.07 6.93 10.40
C TYR A 442 3.05 7.40 11.84
N LYS A 443 1.89 7.86 12.27
CA LYS A 443 1.65 8.42 13.59
C LYS A 443 0.79 7.47 14.40
N LYS A 444 1.21 7.22 15.64
CA LYS A 444 0.48 6.43 16.64
C LYS A 444 0.94 6.82 18.04
N ASN A 445 0.04 6.80 19.03
CA ASN A 445 0.36 7.03 20.44
C ASN A 445 1.12 8.36 20.69
N GLY A 446 0.83 9.44 19.95
CA GLY A 446 1.53 10.72 20.10
C GLY A 446 2.98 10.72 19.59
N LYS A 447 3.37 9.70 18.83
CA LYS A 447 4.69 9.60 18.21
C LYS A 447 4.53 9.49 16.69
N VAL A 448 5.55 9.93 15.97
CA VAL A 448 5.74 9.63 14.54
C VAL A 448 6.88 8.64 14.39
N PHE A 449 6.70 7.73 13.43
CA PHE A 449 7.65 6.68 13.09
C PHE A 449 8.01 6.76 11.61
N VAL A 450 9.29 6.56 11.32
CA VAL A 450 9.83 6.30 9.98
C VAL A 450 10.71 5.07 10.10
N ARG A 451 10.55 4.08 9.23
CA ARG A 451 11.37 2.88 9.22
C ARG A 451 11.96 2.65 7.84
N SER A 452 13.17 2.19 7.80
CA SER A 452 13.89 1.87 6.58
C SER A 452 14.90 0.76 6.83
N GLY A 453 15.39 0.12 5.77
CA GLY A 453 16.32 -1.00 5.89
C GLY A 453 17.27 -1.11 4.71
N ALA A 454 18.28 -1.94 4.90
CA ALA A 454 19.30 -2.27 3.90
C ALA A 454 19.34 -3.79 3.67
N GLY A 455 19.62 -4.19 2.44
CA GLY A 455 19.81 -5.59 2.05
C GLY A 455 21.24 -6.05 2.38
N ILE A 456 21.35 -7.04 3.26
CA ILE A 456 22.61 -7.57 3.73
C ILE A 456 22.98 -8.80 2.93
N VAL A 457 24.18 -8.79 2.34
CA VAL A 457 24.83 -9.88 1.64
C VAL A 457 26.22 -10.16 2.25
N ALA A 458 26.89 -11.21 1.81
CA ALA A 458 28.18 -11.62 2.37
C ALA A 458 29.24 -10.49 2.40
N ASP A 459 29.26 -9.66 1.36
CA ASP A 459 30.22 -8.56 1.19
C ASP A 459 29.77 -7.22 1.79
N SER A 460 28.61 -7.17 2.44
CA SER A 460 28.08 -5.95 3.08
C SER A 460 29.06 -5.41 4.13
N VAL A 461 29.23 -4.09 4.14
CA VAL A 461 30.02 -3.36 5.13
C VAL A 461 29.07 -2.73 6.14
N PRO A 462 29.07 -3.14 7.43
CA PRO A 462 28.07 -2.75 8.41
C PRO A 462 27.80 -1.24 8.51
N GLU A 463 28.86 -0.43 8.49
CA GLU A 463 28.75 1.03 8.58
C GLU A 463 28.05 1.62 7.35
N LYS A 464 28.31 1.08 6.17
CA LYS A 464 27.66 1.52 4.93
C LYS A 464 26.18 1.16 4.91
N GLU A 465 25.83 -0.04 5.39
CA GLU A 465 24.44 -0.48 5.48
C GLU A 465 23.66 0.35 6.50
N PHE A 466 24.27 0.74 7.61
CA PHE A 466 23.66 1.69 8.55
C PHE A 466 23.40 3.05 7.90
N GLU A 467 24.38 3.59 7.16
CA GLU A 467 24.23 4.85 6.43
C GLU A 467 23.17 4.76 5.33
N GLU A 468 23.10 3.65 4.59
CA GLU A 468 22.07 3.39 3.58
C GLU A 468 20.66 3.38 4.23
N CYS A 469 20.52 2.68 5.36
CA CYS A 469 19.28 2.67 6.10
C CYS A 469 18.83 4.10 6.46
N LEU A 470 19.71 4.93 7.02
CA LEU A 470 19.40 6.32 7.33
C LEU A 470 19.11 7.16 6.08
N ASN A 471 19.84 6.95 4.99
CA ASN A 471 19.62 7.67 3.72
C ASN A 471 18.22 7.40 3.15
N LYS A 472 17.74 6.16 3.24
CA LYS A 472 16.40 5.78 2.80
C LYS A 472 15.28 6.44 3.63
N ALA A 473 15.54 6.83 4.86
CA ALA A 473 14.59 7.55 5.71
C ALA A 473 14.53 9.05 5.43
N LYS A 474 15.58 9.63 4.83
CA LYS A 474 15.76 11.09 4.71
C LYS A 474 14.58 11.82 4.05
N SER A 475 13.97 11.24 3.01
CA SER A 475 12.86 11.89 2.30
C SER A 475 11.64 12.07 3.22
N CYS A 476 11.31 11.06 4.02
CA CYS A 476 10.21 11.15 4.98
C CYS A 476 10.52 12.11 6.13
N LEU A 477 11.75 12.06 6.66
CA LEU A 477 12.18 12.97 7.71
C LEU A 477 12.15 14.43 7.24
N LYS A 478 12.67 14.69 6.04
CA LYS A 478 12.64 16.02 5.44
C LYS A 478 11.22 16.51 5.19
N ALA A 479 10.31 15.61 4.77
CA ALA A 479 8.90 15.97 4.62
C ALA A 479 8.24 16.33 5.95
N LEU A 480 8.58 15.64 7.04
CA LEU A 480 8.11 15.95 8.39
C LEU A 480 8.62 17.34 8.86
N GLU A 481 9.87 17.67 8.56
CA GLU A 481 10.46 18.97 8.90
C GLU A 481 9.78 20.12 8.13
N ILE A 482 9.70 20.01 6.80
CA ILE A 482 9.11 21.06 5.94
C ILE A 482 7.61 21.22 6.23
N ALA A 483 6.90 20.14 6.53
CA ALA A 483 5.46 20.18 6.77
C ALA A 483 5.07 21.04 7.98
N GLN A 484 6.01 21.33 8.90
CA GLN A 484 5.76 22.19 10.05
C GLN A 484 5.54 23.66 9.65
N GLU A 485 6.07 24.07 8.50
CA GLU A 485 6.01 25.44 7.96
C GLU A 485 4.95 25.59 6.86
N VAL A 486 4.22 24.51 6.52
CA VAL A 486 3.19 24.51 5.46
C VAL A 486 1.82 24.79 6.09
N ASP A 487 1.11 25.81 5.55
CA ASP A 487 -0.27 26.17 5.92
C ASP A 487 -1.33 25.24 5.29
#